data_b5e285880a4940a5a7ba68b86e8b0c47
#
_entry.id   b5e285880a4940a5a7ba68b86e8b0c47
#
_cell.length_a   1.000
_cell.length_b   1.000
_cell.length_c   1.000
_cell.angle_alpha   90.00
_cell.angle_beta   90.00
_cell.angle_gamma   90.00
#
_symmetry.space_group_name_H-M   'P 1'
#
loop_
_entity.id
_entity.type
_entity.pdbx_description
1 polymer ?
#
loop_
_entity_poly.entity_id
_entity_poly.type
_entity_poly.pdbx_seq_one_letter_code
_entity_poly.pdbx_strand_id
1 'polypeptide(L)'
;MPKKLILPLRQHVGRVAKLKVNLGEKVLKGQLIAEADGNVSAAIHAPTSGIIVSVEKQSIPHPSGLPDYCVTLIPDGKDTWIKKDPVNWKKIGREETIKKIHSSGIVGLGGATFPSHLKLHNNNNEIKTLVVNAAECEPYITCDDMLMREKSVDLIEGIRLVLHLLGAENAIIGIEDNKPEAIEKLTVLVKKDEHISIKVVPTIYPSGDAKRLIYLLTGTQIAKGKRSAEYGIQMFNVATIVALYNFINLGEPSISRIITITGNVTAPNNYEVLFGTPLSDLIVDAGGVIKKSSSFIMGGPMMGFKLPSVNVPVTKAMNCVINAGSEMVENNSPVLPCIRCARCADACPVTLQPQELFWFSQSNQFEKAENYNLFDCIECGCCSYVCPSNIPLVQYYRYAKSEIIGERHAKEEADIARERNDFRLHRLQREKEERARKVAERKANTSSDEKSKVIDEKRKAITEALERIKNEEVSEK
;
A
#
# COMPACT_ATOMS: atom_id res chain seq x y z
N MET A 1 6.72 28.13 -4.18
CA MET A 1 7.06 27.07 -3.21
C MET A 1 6.23 27.27 -1.96
N PRO A 2 5.61 26.26 -1.37
CA PRO A 2 4.77 26.39 -0.17
C PRO A 2 5.60 26.82 1.04
N LYS A 3 4.98 27.52 1.99
CA LYS A 3 5.64 27.97 3.22
C LYS A 3 6.00 26.83 4.17
N LYS A 4 5.26 25.73 4.10
CA LYS A 4 5.48 24.50 4.87
C LYS A 4 5.01 23.30 4.06
N LEU A 5 5.60 22.14 4.32
CA LEU A 5 5.17 20.84 3.79
C LEU A 5 4.81 19.91 4.96
N ILE A 6 3.66 19.26 4.88
CA ILE A 6 3.16 18.34 5.89
C ILE A 6 3.15 16.94 5.27
N LEU A 7 4.04 16.06 5.74
CA LEU A 7 4.26 14.73 5.19
C LEU A 7 3.66 13.66 6.10
N PRO A 8 2.47 13.13 5.79
CA PRO A 8 1.92 12.00 6.55
C PRO A 8 2.85 10.79 6.46
N LEU A 9 3.05 10.08 7.59
CA LEU A 9 3.84 8.86 7.61
C LEU A 9 3.10 7.69 6.95
N ARG A 10 1.79 7.79 6.79
CA ARG A 10 0.95 6.84 6.06
C ARG A 10 0.50 7.46 4.72
N GLN A 11 1.16 7.09 3.64
CA GLN A 11 0.79 7.48 2.27
C GLN A 11 0.66 6.28 1.32
N HIS A 12 0.45 5.09 1.88
CA HIS A 12 0.43 3.82 1.15
C HIS A 12 -0.35 2.76 1.92
N VAL A 13 -0.69 1.68 1.26
CA VAL A 13 -1.29 0.49 1.87
C VAL A 13 -0.24 -0.27 2.68
N GLY A 14 -0.64 -0.83 3.82
CA GLY A 14 0.20 -1.63 4.69
C GLY A 14 0.71 -0.87 5.91
N ARG A 15 1.90 -1.23 6.39
CA ARG A 15 2.47 -0.66 7.63
C ARG A 15 2.96 0.76 7.43
N VAL A 16 2.77 1.60 8.46
CA VAL A 16 3.25 2.98 8.48
C VAL A 16 4.78 3.02 8.36
N ALA A 17 5.31 3.96 7.58
CA ALA A 17 6.75 4.13 7.45
C ALA A 17 7.40 4.55 8.77
N LYS A 18 8.62 4.05 9.03
CA LYS A 18 9.40 4.36 10.23
C LYS A 18 10.20 5.64 10.06
N LEU A 19 9.98 6.59 10.94
CA LEU A 19 10.71 7.86 10.96
C LEU A 19 12.23 7.64 11.09
N LYS A 20 13.01 8.40 10.32
CA LYS A 20 14.48 8.38 10.30
C LYS A 20 15.14 9.72 10.62
N VAL A 21 14.36 10.78 10.68
CA VAL A 21 14.85 12.14 10.95
C VAL A 21 14.44 12.61 12.33
N ASN A 22 15.19 13.56 12.86
CA ASN A 22 14.97 14.16 14.16
C ASN A 22 14.41 15.58 14.06
N LEU A 23 13.79 16.04 15.12
CA LEU A 23 13.35 17.44 15.23
C LEU A 23 14.58 18.39 15.15
N GLY A 24 14.47 19.45 14.36
CA GLY A 24 15.56 20.42 14.11
C GLY A 24 16.57 19.96 13.05
N GLU A 25 16.44 18.75 12.50
CA GLU A 25 17.35 18.25 11.47
C GLU A 25 17.17 19.00 10.15
N LYS A 26 18.27 19.38 9.53
CA LYS A 26 18.30 19.92 8.16
C LYS A 26 18.32 18.77 7.17
N VAL A 27 17.42 18.80 6.21
CA VAL A 27 17.29 17.78 5.18
C VAL A 27 17.45 18.39 3.78
N LEU A 28 17.95 17.58 2.85
CA LEU A 28 18.07 17.93 1.45
C LEU A 28 16.90 17.35 0.65
N LYS A 29 16.62 17.92 -0.51
CA LYS A 29 15.62 17.39 -1.46
C LYS A 29 15.98 15.95 -1.87
N GLY A 30 15.01 15.04 -1.78
CA GLY A 30 15.23 13.62 -2.06
C GLY A 30 15.82 12.83 -0.89
N GLN A 31 16.17 13.45 0.25
CA GLN A 31 16.65 12.74 1.44
C GLN A 31 15.54 11.89 2.07
N LEU A 32 15.90 10.71 2.58
CA LEU A 32 14.97 9.80 3.26
C LEU A 32 14.46 10.43 4.58
N ILE A 33 13.17 10.61 4.71
CA ILE A 33 12.48 11.08 5.93
C ILE A 33 12.00 9.90 6.77
N ALA A 34 11.41 8.91 6.10
CA ALA A 34 10.95 7.69 6.76
C ALA A 34 11.18 6.47 5.85
N GLU A 35 11.66 5.38 6.44
CA GLU A 35 11.89 4.13 5.71
C GLU A 35 10.64 3.24 5.70
N ALA A 36 10.53 2.35 4.72
CA ALA A 36 9.48 1.35 4.67
C ALA A 36 9.58 0.36 5.85
N ASP A 37 8.46 0.03 6.51
CA ASP A 37 8.39 -0.99 7.55
C ASP A 37 7.94 -2.33 6.98
N GLY A 38 8.92 -3.12 6.56
CA GLY A 38 8.68 -4.43 5.94
C GLY A 38 8.27 -4.33 4.47
N ASN A 39 7.77 -5.44 3.92
CA ASN A 39 7.52 -5.55 2.48
C ASN A 39 6.34 -4.69 2.00
N VAL A 40 5.22 -4.67 2.76
CA VAL A 40 4.04 -3.88 2.40
C VAL A 40 4.11 -2.54 3.11
N SER A 41 4.99 -1.69 2.62
CA SER A 41 5.22 -0.33 3.09
C SER A 41 5.98 0.44 2.01
N ALA A 42 6.07 1.77 2.11
CA ALA A 42 6.83 2.59 1.17
C ALA A 42 7.54 3.75 1.88
N ALA A 43 8.74 4.05 1.45
CA ALA A 43 9.54 5.14 1.99
C ALA A 43 8.94 6.52 1.69
N ILE A 44 9.32 7.51 2.50
CA ILE A 44 8.95 8.92 2.35
C ILE A 44 10.23 9.74 2.28
N HIS A 45 10.32 10.61 1.29
CA HIS A 45 11.47 11.46 1.03
C HIS A 45 11.11 12.94 1.16
N ALA A 46 12.08 13.75 1.48
CA ALA A 46 11.94 15.20 1.55
C ALA A 46 11.65 15.78 0.15
N PRO A 47 10.52 16.46 -0.05
CA PRO A 47 10.18 17.02 -1.37
C PRO A 47 11.05 18.22 -1.76
N THR A 48 11.67 18.87 -0.80
CA THR A 48 12.61 19.99 -0.96
C THR A 48 13.59 20.03 0.21
N SER A 49 14.63 20.86 0.13
CA SER A 49 15.54 21.11 1.25
C SER A 49 14.90 22.03 2.30
N GLY A 50 15.25 21.82 3.57
CA GLY A 50 14.68 22.58 4.68
C GLY A 50 14.98 22.01 6.05
N ILE A 51 14.15 22.34 7.03
CA ILE A 51 14.30 21.94 8.44
C ILE A 51 13.04 21.25 8.93
N ILE A 52 13.19 20.12 9.63
CA ILE A 52 12.10 19.38 10.29
C ILE A 52 11.74 20.14 11.58
N VAL A 53 10.49 20.61 11.67
CA VAL A 53 10.04 21.44 12.80
C VAL A 53 9.04 20.75 13.72
N SER A 54 8.30 19.76 13.26
CA SER A 54 7.41 18.97 14.14
C SER A 54 7.18 17.56 13.62
N VAL A 55 6.85 16.66 14.55
CA VAL A 55 6.35 15.30 14.29
C VAL A 55 5.15 15.11 15.20
N GLU A 56 3.96 15.29 14.66
CA GLU A 56 2.71 15.31 15.44
C GLU A 56 1.51 14.86 14.60
N LYS A 57 0.38 14.61 15.25
CA LYS A 57 -0.87 14.27 14.56
C LYS A 57 -1.47 15.53 13.92
N GLN A 58 -1.69 15.48 12.62
CA GLN A 58 -2.34 16.54 11.84
C GLN A 58 -3.44 15.97 10.95
N SER A 59 -4.34 16.84 10.47
CA SER A 59 -5.38 16.47 9.53
C SER A 59 -4.78 15.94 8.23
N ILE A 60 -5.26 14.79 7.79
CA ILE A 60 -4.85 14.14 6.54
C ILE A 60 -6.06 13.97 5.62
N PRO A 61 -5.84 13.84 4.29
CA PRO A 61 -6.91 13.59 3.34
C PRO A 61 -7.32 12.10 3.39
N HIS A 62 -8.15 11.76 4.39
CA HIS A 62 -8.66 10.40 4.60
C HIS A 62 -10.18 10.44 4.83
N PRO A 63 -10.95 9.45 4.32
CA PRO A 63 -12.42 9.41 4.47
C PRO A 63 -12.91 9.44 5.92
N SER A 64 -12.09 8.92 6.87
CA SER A 64 -12.44 8.93 8.30
C SER A 64 -12.41 10.31 8.95
N GLY A 65 -11.72 11.29 8.33
CA GLY A 65 -11.48 12.61 8.93
C GLY A 65 -10.54 12.60 10.15
N LEU A 66 -10.00 11.44 10.54
CA LEU A 66 -9.11 11.32 11.68
C LEU A 66 -7.71 11.84 11.37
N PRO A 67 -7.03 12.51 12.34
CA PRO A 67 -5.66 12.93 12.19
C PRO A 67 -4.69 11.74 12.29
N ASP A 68 -3.54 11.83 11.58
CA ASP A 68 -2.47 10.84 11.67
C ASP A 68 -1.11 11.55 11.83
N TYR A 69 -0.07 10.79 12.18
CA TYR A 69 1.27 11.33 12.38
C TYR A 69 1.86 11.87 11.08
N CYS A 70 2.28 13.13 11.14
CA CYS A 70 2.89 13.87 10.05
C CYS A 70 4.21 14.48 10.46
N VAL A 71 5.13 14.57 9.52
CA VAL A 71 6.37 15.35 9.65
C VAL A 71 6.16 16.70 8.98
N THR A 72 6.43 17.79 9.69
CA THR A 72 6.38 19.14 9.10
C THR A 72 7.79 19.60 8.73
N LEU A 73 7.96 19.92 7.46
CA LEU A 73 9.18 20.48 6.85
C LEU A 73 8.96 21.94 6.50
N ILE A 74 9.83 22.83 6.97
CA ILE A 74 9.89 24.23 6.53
C ILE A 74 10.97 24.33 5.45
N PRO A 75 10.61 24.69 4.21
CA PRO A 75 11.57 24.87 3.12
C PRO A 75 12.58 25.99 3.42
N ASP A 76 13.82 25.80 3.00
CA ASP A 76 14.88 26.81 3.11
C ASP A 76 14.99 27.73 1.87
N GLY A 77 14.14 27.48 0.87
CA GLY A 77 14.09 28.21 -0.40
C GLY A 77 15.22 27.87 -1.39
N LYS A 78 16.15 26.98 -1.04
CA LYS A 78 17.30 26.64 -1.89
C LYS A 78 17.04 25.47 -2.83
N ASP A 79 16.08 24.59 -2.47
CA ASP A 79 15.71 23.39 -3.24
C ASP A 79 16.91 22.49 -3.57
N THR A 80 17.86 22.39 -2.64
CA THR A 80 19.13 21.70 -2.82
C THR A 80 18.93 20.18 -2.76
N TRP A 81 19.27 19.48 -3.86
CA TRP A 81 19.21 18.02 -3.94
C TRP A 81 20.32 17.33 -3.14
N ILE A 82 20.01 16.14 -2.63
CA ILE A 82 21.06 15.16 -2.30
C ILE A 82 21.81 14.77 -3.58
N LYS A 83 22.96 14.14 -3.44
CA LYS A 83 23.63 13.53 -4.60
C LYS A 83 22.68 12.51 -5.23
N LYS A 84 22.22 12.78 -6.44
CA LYS A 84 21.39 11.85 -7.20
C LYS A 84 22.21 10.63 -7.60
N ASP A 85 21.61 9.43 -7.49
CA ASP A 85 22.24 8.15 -7.82
C ASP A 85 21.40 7.41 -8.87
N PRO A 86 21.51 7.77 -10.17
CA PRO A 86 20.83 7.06 -11.24
C PRO A 86 21.23 5.58 -11.27
N VAL A 87 20.27 4.72 -11.53
CA VAL A 87 20.45 3.27 -11.48
C VAL A 87 20.77 2.72 -12.86
N ASN A 88 21.96 2.20 -13.07
CA ASN A 88 22.26 1.47 -14.29
C ASN A 88 21.66 0.05 -14.22
N TRP A 89 20.34 -0.05 -14.43
CA TRP A 89 19.56 -1.28 -14.30
C TRP A 89 20.02 -2.41 -15.24
N LYS A 90 20.63 -2.07 -16.40
CA LYS A 90 21.19 -3.05 -17.32
C LYS A 90 22.43 -3.74 -16.76
N LYS A 91 23.16 -3.08 -15.86
CA LYS A 91 24.40 -3.63 -15.24
C LYS A 91 24.13 -4.36 -13.93
N ILE A 92 23.25 -3.82 -13.07
CA ILE A 92 23.05 -4.39 -11.71
C ILE A 92 22.04 -5.54 -11.68
N GLY A 93 21.29 -5.75 -12.76
CA GLY A 93 20.31 -6.81 -12.87
C GLY A 93 18.96 -6.48 -12.20
N ARG A 94 17.99 -7.37 -12.44
CA ARG A 94 16.56 -7.18 -12.09
C ARG A 94 16.33 -7.08 -10.58
N GLU A 95 16.81 -8.05 -9.82
CA GLU A 95 16.53 -8.13 -8.37
C GLU A 95 17.05 -6.92 -7.60
N GLU A 96 18.29 -6.51 -7.92
CA GLU A 96 18.91 -5.37 -7.27
C GLU A 96 18.22 -4.05 -7.65
N THR A 97 17.77 -3.94 -8.90
CA THR A 97 16.96 -2.80 -9.36
C THR A 97 15.64 -2.74 -8.58
N ILE A 98 14.94 -3.86 -8.38
CA ILE A 98 13.69 -3.91 -7.60
C ILE A 98 13.93 -3.54 -6.13
N LYS A 99 15.04 -3.96 -5.52
CA LYS A 99 15.42 -3.53 -4.16
C LYS A 99 15.63 -2.01 -4.08
N LYS A 100 16.29 -1.41 -5.06
CA LYS A 100 16.42 0.07 -5.12
C LYS A 100 15.05 0.74 -5.30
N ILE A 101 14.16 0.19 -6.12
CA ILE A 101 12.79 0.71 -6.27
C ILE A 101 12.02 0.65 -4.94
N HIS A 102 12.23 -0.34 -4.09
CA HIS A 102 11.62 -0.39 -2.75
C HIS A 102 11.98 0.84 -1.92
N SER A 103 13.24 1.29 -1.96
CA SER A 103 13.68 2.48 -1.25
C SER A 103 13.23 3.80 -1.86
N SER A 104 12.75 3.82 -3.11
CA SER A 104 12.31 5.04 -3.82
C SER A 104 11.01 5.66 -3.29
N GLY A 105 10.23 4.91 -2.53
CA GLY A 105 8.91 5.32 -2.06
C GLY A 105 7.82 5.35 -3.13
N ILE A 106 8.05 4.78 -4.32
CA ILE A 106 7.08 4.76 -5.42
C ILE A 106 5.96 3.76 -5.12
N VAL A 107 4.73 4.23 -5.20
CA VAL A 107 3.50 3.45 -5.05
C VAL A 107 2.64 3.60 -6.30
N GLY A 108 1.57 2.81 -6.40
CA GLY A 108 0.59 2.97 -7.47
C GLY A 108 -0.09 4.33 -7.40
N LEU A 109 0.18 5.20 -8.37
CA LEU A 109 -0.31 6.59 -8.42
C LEU A 109 -1.71 6.72 -9.04
N GLY A 110 -2.32 5.65 -9.50
CA GLY A 110 -3.72 5.61 -9.96
C GLY A 110 -4.77 5.59 -8.83
N GLY A 111 -4.39 5.88 -7.56
CA GLY A 111 -5.28 5.98 -6.40
C GLY A 111 -5.07 4.93 -5.33
N ALA A 112 -4.81 3.67 -5.68
CA ALA A 112 -4.71 2.55 -4.73
C ALA A 112 -3.45 2.55 -3.84
N THR A 113 -2.44 3.33 -4.15
CA THR A 113 -1.17 3.49 -3.39
C THR A 113 -0.48 2.20 -2.93
N PHE A 114 -0.64 1.11 -3.72
CA PHE A 114 0.03 -0.15 -3.45
C PHE A 114 1.53 -0.05 -3.81
N PRO A 115 2.46 -0.53 -2.96
CA PRO A 115 3.90 -0.43 -3.22
C PRO A 115 4.32 -1.08 -4.54
N SER A 116 4.95 -0.30 -5.44
CA SER A 116 5.21 -0.72 -6.82
C SER A 116 6.24 -1.86 -6.93
N HIS A 117 7.22 -1.93 -6.02
CA HIS A 117 8.22 -3.00 -5.99
C HIS A 117 7.58 -4.39 -5.84
N LEU A 118 6.47 -4.52 -5.10
CA LEU A 118 5.77 -5.79 -4.92
C LEU A 118 5.12 -6.28 -6.22
N LYS A 119 4.63 -5.35 -7.06
CA LYS A 119 4.11 -5.70 -8.38
C LYS A 119 5.21 -6.17 -9.34
N LEU A 120 6.42 -5.65 -9.19
CA LEU A 120 7.59 -6.03 -9.99
C LEU A 120 8.19 -7.37 -9.55
N HIS A 121 7.99 -7.77 -8.29
CA HIS A 121 8.56 -9.01 -7.74
C HIS A 121 7.88 -10.30 -8.21
N ASN A 122 6.70 -10.21 -8.83
CA ASN A 122 5.92 -11.27 -9.51
C ASN A 122 5.59 -12.54 -8.70
N ASN A 123 6.09 -12.74 -7.48
CA ASN A 123 5.87 -13.94 -6.64
C ASN A 123 5.94 -15.26 -7.44
N ASN A 124 6.95 -15.42 -8.29
CA ASN A 124 7.19 -16.57 -9.19
C ASN A 124 6.14 -16.76 -10.31
N ASN A 125 5.25 -15.81 -10.56
CA ASN A 125 4.38 -15.84 -11.74
C ASN A 125 5.15 -15.35 -12.97
N GLU A 126 5.03 -16.07 -14.08
CA GLU A 126 5.54 -15.62 -15.37
C GLU A 126 4.59 -14.54 -15.92
N ILE A 127 5.08 -13.32 -16.08
CA ILE A 127 4.29 -12.23 -16.66
C ILE A 127 4.60 -12.13 -18.14
N LYS A 128 3.60 -12.31 -18.98
CA LYS A 128 3.71 -12.21 -20.44
C LYS A 128 3.34 -10.83 -20.96
N THR A 129 2.33 -10.21 -20.34
CA THR A 129 1.77 -8.96 -20.83
C THR A 129 1.75 -7.89 -19.71
N LEU A 130 2.32 -6.73 -20.03
CA LEU A 130 2.14 -5.52 -19.25
C LEU A 130 0.93 -4.75 -19.79
N VAL A 131 -0.07 -4.51 -18.95
CA VAL A 131 -1.17 -3.59 -19.22
C VAL A 131 -0.83 -2.22 -18.63
N VAL A 132 -0.78 -1.21 -19.48
CA VAL A 132 -0.59 0.19 -19.07
C VAL A 132 -1.97 0.85 -19.00
N ASN A 133 -2.39 1.19 -17.80
CA ASN A 133 -3.67 1.86 -17.56
C ASN A 133 -3.53 3.36 -17.85
N ALA A 134 -3.99 3.76 -19.02
CA ALA A 134 -4.11 5.12 -19.50
C ALA A 134 -5.59 5.56 -19.62
N ALA A 135 -6.51 4.76 -19.09
CA ALA A 135 -7.93 5.04 -19.02
C ALA A 135 -8.23 5.88 -17.78
N GLU A 136 -8.27 7.16 -17.90
CA GLU A 136 -8.62 8.13 -16.85
C GLU A 136 -10.13 8.38 -16.88
N CYS A 137 -10.92 7.38 -16.43
CA CYS A 137 -12.35 7.31 -16.66
C CYS A 137 -13.21 8.14 -15.69
N GLU A 138 -12.66 8.61 -14.57
CA GLU A 138 -13.40 9.49 -13.64
C GLU A 138 -13.60 10.88 -14.28
N PRO A 139 -14.82 11.41 -14.29
CA PRO A 139 -15.07 12.76 -14.77
C PRO A 139 -14.24 13.81 -14.02
N TYR A 140 -13.88 14.88 -14.70
CA TYR A 140 -13.09 16.01 -14.20
C TYR A 140 -11.59 15.74 -13.98
N ILE A 141 -11.13 14.51 -13.97
CA ILE A 141 -9.70 14.18 -13.81
C ILE A 141 -9.03 14.24 -15.18
N THR A 142 -7.87 14.93 -15.27
CA THR A 142 -7.09 15.09 -16.49
C THR A 142 -5.57 15.02 -16.26
N CYS A 143 -5.13 14.62 -15.07
CA CYS A 143 -3.71 14.59 -14.71
C CYS A 143 -2.92 13.52 -15.49
N ASP A 144 -3.52 12.36 -15.78
CA ASP A 144 -2.87 11.30 -16.54
C ASP A 144 -2.88 11.61 -18.04
N ASP A 145 -3.94 12.24 -18.58
CA ASP A 145 -3.97 12.74 -19.96
C ASP A 145 -2.88 13.78 -20.20
N MET A 146 -2.76 14.78 -19.32
CA MET A 146 -1.72 15.79 -19.42
C MET A 146 -0.32 15.19 -19.30
N LEU A 147 -0.11 14.25 -18.38
CA LEU A 147 1.15 13.53 -18.23
C LEU A 147 1.53 12.79 -19.53
N MET A 148 0.59 12.08 -20.14
CA MET A 148 0.82 11.39 -21.42
C MET A 148 1.18 12.35 -22.56
N ARG A 149 0.58 13.53 -22.57
CA ARG A 149 0.87 14.56 -23.58
C ARG A 149 2.23 15.22 -23.39
N GLU A 150 2.64 15.49 -22.15
CA GLU A 150 3.87 16.23 -21.86
C GLU A 150 5.08 15.34 -21.59
N LYS A 151 4.87 14.13 -21.05
CA LYS A 151 5.90 13.16 -20.66
C LYS A 151 5.82 11.88 -21.49
N SER A 152 5.37 11.97 -22.73
CA SER A 152 5.17 10.81 -23.61
C SER A 152 6.44 9.98 -23.82
N VAL A 153 7.60 10.62 -23.97
CA VAL A 153 8.89 9.93 -24.13
C VAL A 153 9.28 9.19 -22.84
N ASP A 154 9.18 9.86 -21.69
CA ASP A 154 9.48 9.29 -20.39
C ASP A 154 8.59 8.09 -20.09
N LEU A 155 7.31 8.16 -20.51
CA LEU A 155 6.36 7.06 -20.37
C LEU A 155 6.78 5.85 -21.22
N ILE A 156 7.11 6.02 -22.49
CA ILE A 156 7.51 4.91 -23.37
C ILE A 156 8.81 4.26 -22.90
N GLU A 157 9.82 5.05 -22.51
CA GLU A 157 11.06 4.53 -21.93
C GLU A 157 10.79 3.81 -20.60
N GLY A 158 9.89 4.36 -19.78
CA GLY A 158 9.44 3.71 -18.55
C GLY A 158 8.71 2.38 -18.79
N ILE A 159 7.92 2.26 -19.85
CA ILE A 159 7.28 0.99 -20.25
C ILE A 159 8.35 -0.03 -20.62
N ARG A 160 9.37 0.34 -21.40
CA ARG A 160 10.50 -0.56 -21.75
C ARG A 160 11.26 -1.04 -20.50
N LEU A 161 11.49 -0.14 -19.55
CA LEU A 161 12.07 -0.48 -18.25
C LEU A 161 11.21 -1.50 -17.50
N VAL A 162 9.89 -1.25 -17.38
CA VAL A 162 8.97 -2.14 -16.66
C VAL A 162 8.83 -3.49 -17.35
N LEU A 163 8.80 -3.55 -18.70
CA LEU A 163 8.85 -4.80 -19.47
C LEU A 163 10.07 -5.64 -19.10
N HIS A 164 11.25 -5.02 -19.07
CA HIS A 164 12.48 -5.70 -18.67
C HIS A 164 12.43 -6.19 -17.22
N LEU A 165 11.95 -5.35 -16.29
CA LEU A 165 11.84 -5.71 -14.87
C LEU A 165 10.80 -6.82 -14.62
N LEU A 166 9.76 -6.92 -15.41
CA LEU A 166 8.77 -7.99 -15.35
C LEU A 166 9.22 -9.25 -16.08
N GLY A 167 10.13 -9.15 -17.03
CA GLY A 167 10.44 -10.19 -18.00
C GLY A 167 9.28 -10.41 -18.96
N ALA A 168 8.45 -9.38 -19.20
CA ALA A 168 7.26 -9.48 -20.04
C ALA A 168 7.61 -9.27 -21.51
N GLU A 169 6.87 -9.96 -22.39
CA GLU A 169 7.11 -9.96 -23.83
C GLU A 169 6.54 -8.71 -24.50
N ASN A 170 5.39 -8.23 -24.03
CA ASN A 170 4.67 -7.13 -24.66
C ASN A 170 3.96 -6.22 -23.65
N ALA A 171 3.68 -4.99 -24.09
CA ALA A 171 2.87 -4.00 -23.38
C ALA A 171 1.67 -3.55 -24.22
N ILE A 172 0.52 -3.39 -23.58
CA ILE A 172 -0.69 -2.83 -24.17
C ILE A 172 -1.08 -1.58 -23.39
N ILE A 173 -1.04 -0.42 -24.07
CA ILE A 173 -1.51 0.84 -23.50
C ILE A 173 -3.01 0.93 -23.78
N GLY A 174 -3.83 0.85 -22.71
CA GLY A 174 -5.29 1.05 -22.80
C GLY A 174 -5.63 2.51 -22.56
N ILE A 175 -6.06 3.22 -23.57
CA ILE A 175 -6.37 4.65 -23.53
C ILE A 175 -7.80 4.91 -24.03
N GLU A 176 -8.52 5.85 -23.42
CA GLU A 176 -9.87 6.20 -23.82
C GLU A 176 -9.88 7.09 -25.08
N ASP A 177 -10.93 6.94 -25.90
CA ASP A 177 -11.12 7.67 -27.17
C ASP A 177 -11.30 9.19 -27.02
N ASN A 178 -11.58 9.67 -25.80
CA ASN A 178 -11.66 11.09 -25.48
C ASN A 178 -10.31 11.79 -25.29
N LYS A 179 -9.17 11.12 -25.58
CA LYS A 179 -7.80 11.63 -25.40
C LYS A 179 -7.01 11.67 -26.73
N PRO A 180 -7.52 12.38 -27.77
CA PRO A 180 -6.95 12.31 -29.12
C PRO A 180 -5.49 12.75 -29.20
N GLU A 181 -5.09 13.82 -28.47
CA GLU A 181 -3.72 14.33 -28.50
C GLU A 181 -2.71 13.36 -27.86
N ALA A 182 -3.10 12.70 -26.76
CA ALA A 182 -2.27 11.69 -26.13
C ALA A 182 -2.13 10.44 -27.03
N ILE A 183 -3.23 10.00 -27.66
CA ILE A 183 -3.24 8.89 -28.63
C ILE A 183 -2.28 9.18 -29.78
N GLU A 184 -2.37 10.37 -30.39
CA GLU A 184 -1.52 10.78 -31.51
C GLU A 184 -0.04 10.74 -31.12
N LYS A 185 0.34 11.43 -30.02
CA LYS A 185 1.73 11.49 -29.55
C LYS A 185 2.31 10.10 -29.23
N LEU A 186 1.56 9.27 -28.50
CA LEU A 186 2.00 7.93 -28.15
C LEU A 186 2.11 7.04 -29.41
N THR A 187 1.16 7.13 -30.36
CA THR A 187 1.18 6.35 -31.60
C THR A 187 2.44 6.62 -32.43
N VAL A 188 2.85 7.89 -32.54
CA VAL A 188 4.09 8.25 -33.22
C VAL A 188 5.31 7.61 -32.60
N LEU A 189 5.39 7.58 -31.26
CA LEU A 189 6.52 7.04 -30.51
C LEU A 189 6.63 5.52 -30.58
N VAL A 190 5.49 4.81 -30.63
CA VAL A 190 5.48 3.33 -30.66
C VAL A 190 5.38 2.74 -32.07
N LYS A 191 5.30 3.56 -33.12
CA LYS A 191 5.06 3.11 -34.51
C LYS A 191 6.03 2.01 -34.99
N LYS A 192 7.27 2.00 -34.47
CA LYS A 192 8.32 1.03 -34.81
C LYS A 192 8.64 0.06 -33.69
N ASP A 193 7.86 0.07 -32.62
CA ASP A 193 8.09 -0.78 -31.46
C ASP A 193 7.24 -2.06 -31.58
N GLU A 194 7.88 -3.21 -31.69
CA GLU A 194 7.18 -4.49 -31.84
C GLU A 194 6.60 -5.00 -30.52
N HIS A 195 7.06 -4.45 -29.39
CA HIS A 195 6.66 -4.89 -28.05
C HIS A 195 5.59 -4.01 -27.40
N ILE A 196 5.35 -2.80 -27.92
CA ILE A 196 4.40 -1.85 -27.33
C ILE A 196 3.28 -1.54 -28.32
N SER A 197 2.04 -1.79 -27.91
CA SER A 197 0.84 -1.50 -28.70
C SER A 197 -0.12 -0.58 -27.95
N ILE A 198 -0.91 0.18 -28.72
CA ILE A 198 -1.97 1.04 -28.19
C ILE A 198 -3.32 0.44 -28.56
N LYS A 199 -4.21 0.29 -27.59
CA LYS A 199 -5.61 -0.05 -27.81
C LYS A 199 -6.49 1.06 -27.28
N VAL A 200 -7.21 1.69 -28.19
CA VAL A 200 -8.22 2.69 -27.86
C VAL A 200 -9.47 1.98 -27.35
N VAL A 201 -9.97 2.38 -26.19
CA VAL A 201 -11.18 1.87 -25.58
C VAL A 201 -12.25 2.96 -25.51
N PRO A 202 -13.55 2.63 -25.54
CA PRO A 202 -14.61 3.60 -25.37
C PRO A 202 -14.54 4.30 -24.01
N THR A 203 -14.85 5.59 -23.98
CA THR A 203 -15.01 6.37 -22.75
C THR A 203 -16.29 5.95 -22.03
N ILE A 204 -16.22 4.89 -21.25
CA ILE A 204 -17.33 4.33 -20.47
C ILE A 204 -16.87 4.07 -19.05
N TYR A 205 -17.41 4.85 -18.11
CA TYR A 205 -17.11 4.64 -16.69
C TYR A 205 -17.67 3.30 -16.18
N PRO A 206 -16.91 2.47 -15.43
CA PRO A 206 -15.52 2.61 -14.98
C PRO A 206 -14.53 1.74 -15.80
N SER A 207 -14.21 2.12 -17.03
CA SER A 207 -13.25 1.39 -17.89
C SER A 207 -11.85 1.26 -17.26
N GLY A 208 -11.45 2.20 -16.41
CA GLY A 208 -10.16 2.23 -15.72
C GLY A 208 -10.00 1.25 -14.55
N ASP A 209 -11.05 0.50 -14.18
CA ASP A 209 -10.90 -0.59 -13.22
C ASP A 209 -9.98 -1.70 -13.76
N ALA A 210 -9.13 -2.24 -12.88
CA ALA A 210 -8.08 -3.17 -13.28
C ALA A 210 -8.60 -4.42 -14.00
N LYS A 211 -9.58 -5.10 -13.41
CA LYS A 211 -10.13 -6.33 -14.01
C LYS A 211 -10.88 -6.04 -15.31
N ARG A 212 -11.59 -4.91 -15.34
CA ARG A 212 -12.37 -4.50 -16.50
C ARG A 212 -11.47 -4.08 -17.67
N LEU A 213 -10.46 -3.27 -17.40
CA LEU A 213 -9.52 -2.84 -18.45
C LEU A 213 -8.73 -4.04 -19.01
N ILE A 214 -8.27 -4.95 -18.17
CA ILE A 214 -7.62 -6.19 -18.62
C ILE A 214 -8.55 -6.97 -19.54
N TYR A 215 -9.81 -7.15 -19.15
CA TYR A 215 -10.79 -7.85 -20.00
C TYR A 215 -11.01 -7.15 -21.35
N LEU A 216 -11.16 -5.82 -21.35
CA LEU A 216 -11.34 -5.04 -22.60
C LEU A 216 -10.12 -5.15 -23.53
N LEU A 217 -8.92 -5.19 -22.97
CA LEU A 217 -7.68 -5.20 -23.76
C LEU A 217 -7.26 -6.61 -24.21
N THR A 218 -7.48 -7.62 -23.38
CA THR A 218 -6.93 -8.97 -23.58
C THR A 218 -7.99 -10.05 -23.76
N GLY A 219 -9.26 -9.78 -23.45
CA GLY A 219 -10.32 -10.79 -23.36
C GLY A 219 -10.22 -11.70 -22.14
N THR A 220 -9.22 -11.51 -21.28
CA THR A 220 -8.98 -12.37 -20.11
C THR A 220 -9.85 -11.96 -18.94
N GLN A 221 -10.72 -12.84 -18.48
CA GLN A 221 -11.54 -12.64 -17.29
C GLN A 221 -10.82 -13.13 -16.04
N ILE A 222 -10.52 -12.20 -15.11
CA ILE A 222 -9.88 -12.54 -13.84
C ILE A 222 -10.93 -13.04 -12.86
N ALA A 223 -10.81 -14.30 -12.46
CA ALA A 223 -11.75 -14.94 -11.53
C ALA A 223 -11.74 -14.28 -10.14
N LYS A 224 -12.80 -14.56 -9.37
CA LYS A 224 -12.95 -14.09 -7.98
C LYS A 224 -11.75 -14.53 -7.13
N GLY A 225 -11.23 -13.61 -6.31
CA GLY A 225 -10.11 -13.86 -5.39
C GLY A 225 -8.76 -14.06 -6.08
N LYS A 226 -8.70 -14.07 -7.42
CA LYS A 226 -7.47 -14.21 -8.20
C LYS A 226 -6.85 -12.86 -8.54
N ARG A 227 -5.52 -12.86 -8.70
CA ARG A 227 -4.74 -11.69 -9.13
C ARG A 227 -4.42 -11.81 -10.63
N SER A 228 -4.31 -10.69 -11.31
CA SER A 228 -3.96 -10.65 -12.74
C SER A 228 -2.62 -11.33 -13.05
N ALA A 229 -1.66 -11.25 -12.11
CA ALA A 229 -0.37 -11.92 -12.24
C ALA A 229 -0.48 -13.45 -12.39
N GLU A 230 -1.50 -14.08 -11.81
CA GLU A 230 -1.75 -15.52 -11.96
C GLU A 230 -2.18 -15.90 -13.40
N TYR A 231 -2.60 -14.91 -14.17
CA TYR A 231 -2.96 -15.03 -15.59
C TYR A 231 -1.85 -14.50 -16.52
N GLY A 232 -0.65 -14.28 -15.98
CA GLY A 232 0.48 -13.73 -16.75
C GLY A 232 0.34 -12.26 -17.13
N ILE A 233 -0.52 -11.50 -16.44
CA ILE A 233 -0.79 -10.08 -16.74
C ILE A 233 -0.46 -9.23 -15.53
N GLN A 234 0.35 -8.17 -15.72
CA GLN A 234 0.58 -7.16 -14.69
C GLN A 234 0.13 -5.80 -15.19
N MET A 235 -0.45 -4.98 -14.31
CA MET A 235 -0.97 -3.66 -14.70
C MET A 235 -0.32 -2.54 -13.89
N PHE A 236 0.05 -1.46 -14.58
CA PHE A 236 0.55 -0.22 -13.99
C PHE A 236 -0.19 0.99 -14.57
N ASN A 237 -0.42 2.01 -13.74
CA ASN A 237 -0.89 3.31 -14.18
C ASN A 237 0.25 4.13 -14.80
N VAL A 238 -0.05 5.02 -15.75
CA VAL A 238 0.92 5.84 -16.48
C VAL A 238 1.82 6.69 -15.57
N ALA A 239 1.26 7.35 -14.55
CA ALA A 239 2.04 8.16 -13.62
C ALA A 239 3.01 7.31 -12.78
N THR A 240 2.65 6.08 -12.45
CA THR A 240 3.55 5.15 -11.75
C THR A 240 4.74 4.76 -12.62
N ILE A 241 4.52 4.52 -13.91
CA ILE A 241 5.58 4.16 -14.87
C ILE A 241 6.56 5.33 -15.03
N VAL A 242 6.06 6.55 -15.19
CA VAL A 242 6.91 7.76 -15.29
C VAL A 242 7.71 7.97 -13.99
N ALA A 243 7.10 7.74 -12.82
CA ALA A 243 7.83 7.83 -11.55
C ALA A 243 8.95 6.78 -11.44
N LEU A 244 8.73 5.55 -11.91
CA LEU A 244 9.75 4.50 -11.98
C LEU A 244 10.89 4.91 -12.92
N TYR A 245 10.57 5.45 -14.09
CA TYR A 245 11.54 5.97 -15.04
C TYR A 245 12.41 7.08 -14.42
N ASN A 246 11.79 8.08 -13.78
CA ASN A 246 12.50 9.19 -13.14
C ASN A 246 13.44 8.70 -12.03
N PHE A 247 13.01 7.77 -11.21
CA PHE A 247 13.86 7.22 -10.17
C PHE A 247 15.08 6.48 -10.74
N ILE A 248 14.85 5.63 -11.72
CA ILE A 248 15.92 4.82 -12.33
C ILE A 248 16.90 5.67 -13.12
N ASN A 249 16.42 6.59 -13.97
CA ASN A 249 17.28 7.34 -14.87
C ASN A 249 17.80 8.65 -14.28
N LEU A 250 17.05 9.28 -13.38
CA LEU A 250 17.43 10.58 -12.79
C LEU A 250 17.85 10.46 -11.32
N GLY A 251 17.63 9.31 -10.66
CA GLY A 251 17.86 9.14 -9.24
C GLY A 251 16.87 9.94 -8.37
N GLU A 252 15.67 10.22 -8.89
CA GLU A 252 14.67 11.04 -8.21
C GLU A 252 13.63 10.16 -7.51
N PRO A 253 13.60 10.09 -6.17
CA PRO A 253 12.58 9.37 -5.44
C PRO A 253 11.21 10.02 -5.59
N SER A 254 10.15 9.33 -5.14
CA SER A 254 8.77 9.82 -5.21
C SER A 254 8.57 11.01 -4.27
N ILE A 255 8.64 12.24 -4.79
CA ILE A 255 8.53 13.50 -4.03
C ILE A 255 7.46 14.45 -4.56
N SER A 256 6.93 14.20 -5.75
CA SER A 256 5.88 15.02 -6.41
C SER A 256 4.94 14.14 -7.22
N ARG A 257 3.84 14.71 -7.66
CA ARG A 257 2.93 14.14 -8.65
C ARG A 257 2.16 15.24 -9.38
N ILE A 258 1.61 14.90 -10.54
CA ILE A 258 0.61 15.76 -11.22
C ILE A 258 -0.75 15.53 -10.57
N ILE A 259 -1.47 16.61 -10.29
CA ILE A 259 -2.85 16.59 -9.77
C ILE A 259 -3.72 17.57 -10.55
N THR A 260 -4.98 17.24 -10.71
CA THR A 260 -5.99 18.12 -11.29
C THR A 260 -6.67 18.93 -10.19
N ILE A 261 -6.70 20.25 -10.31
CA ILE A 261 -7.52 21.17 -9.48
C ILE A 261 -8.61 21.72 -10.37
N THR A 262 -9.87 21.47 -10.03
CA THR A 262 -11.02 21.77 -10.92
C THR A 262 -12.30 22.07 -10.15
N GLY A 263 -13.40 22.27 -10.86
CA GLY A 263 -14.70 22.65 -10.31
C GLY A 263 -14.81 24.18 -10.16
N ASN A 264 -15.38 24.67 -9.06
CA ASN A 264 -15.61 26.11 -8.81
C ASN A 264 -14.34 26.84 -8.35
N VAL A 265 -13.24 26.67 -9.07
CA VAL A 265 -12.01 27.46 -8.93
C VAL A 265 -11.83 28.38 -10.13
N THR A 266 -11.16 29.50 -9.96
CA THR A 266 -11.06 30.54 -10.99
C THR A 266 -10.26 30.08 -12.20
N ALA A 267 -9.18 29.31 -11.99
CA ALA A 267 -8.28 28.79 -13.02
C ALA A 267 -8.06 27.28 -12.85
N PRO A 268 -9.02 26.43 -13.26
CA PRO A 268 -8.84 24.97 -13.22
C PRO A 268 -7.65 24.57 -14.10
N ASN A 269 -6.77 23.71 -13.55
CA ASN A 269 -5.55 23.29 -14.26
C ASN A 269 -4.97 21.99 -13.65
N ASN A 270 -3.96 21.44 -14.32
CA ASN A 270 -3.10 20.39 -13.80
C ASN A 270 -1.80 21.00 -13.26
N TYR A 271 -1.43 20.59 -12.05
CA TYR A 271 -0.26 21.10 -11.34
C TYR A 271 0.69 19.97 -11.01
N GLU A 272 1.99 20.15 -11.23
CA GLU A 272 3.00 19.30 -10.61
C GLU A 272 3.23 19.81 -9.18
N VAL A 273 2.92 18.97 -8.19
CA VAL A 273 2.85 19.36 -6.79
C VAL A 273 3.77 18.50 -5.94
N LEU A 274 4.56 19.13 -5.09
CA LEU A 274 5.36 18.46 -4.07
C LEU A 274 4.45 17.81 -3.02
N PHE A 275 4.75 16.60 -2.60
CA PHE A 275 4.02 15.96 -1.50
C PHE A 275 4.13 16.79 -0.22
N GLY A 276 3.04 16.83 0.52
CA GLY A 276 2.96 17.64 1.73
C GLY A 276 2.52 19.08 1.53
N THR A 277 2.40 19.56 0.30
CA THR A 277 1.86 20.91 0.03
C THR A 277 0.45 21.02 0.57
N PRO A 278 0.13 22.03 1.41
CA PRO A 278 -1.25 22.27 1.86
C PRO A 278 -2.17 22.53 0.68
N LEU A 279 -3.33 21.89 0.67
CA LEU A 279 -4.32 22.08 -0.40
C LEU A 279 -4.79 23.54 -0.49
N SER A 280 -4.84 24.25 0.64
CA SER A 280 -5.13 25.69 0.66
C SER A 280 -4.23 26.51 -0.25
N ASP A 281 -2.94 26.18 -0.32
CA ASP A 281 -1.97 26.92 -1.13
C ASP A 281 -2.25 26.69 -2.62
N LEU A 282 -2.60 25.46 -3.01
CA LEU A 282 -2.95 25.12 -4.38
C LEU A 282 -4.26 25.77 -4.85
N ILE A 283 -5.24 25.89 -3.94
CA ILE A 283 -6.49 26.60 -4.25
C ILE A 283 -6.20 28.09 -4.53
N VAL A 284 -5.27 28.68 -3.78
CA VAL A 284 -4.82 30.06 -4.03
C VAL A 284 -4.15 30.15 -5.40
N ASP A 285 -3.25 29.23 -5.73
CA ASP A 285 -2.58 29.19 -7.05
C ASP A 285 -3.58 28.97 -8.20
N ALA A 286 -4.69 28.26 -7.95
CA ALA A 286 -5.81 28.10 -8.88
C ALA A 286 -6.73 29.33 -8.94
N GLY A 287 -6.29 30.48 -8.43
CA GLY A 287 -7.02 31.74 -8.44
C GLY A 287 -8.12 31.87 -7.39
N GLY A 288 -8.14 30.95 -6.42
CA GLY A 288 -9.15 30.92 -5.35
C GLY A 288 -10.48 30.29 -5.78
N VAL A 289 -11.43 30.30 -4.84
CA VAL A 289 -12.76 29.72 -5.05
C VAL A 289 -13.74 30.77 -5.59
N ILE A 290 -14.59 30.39 -6.54
CA ILE A 290 -15.61 31.29 -7.13
C ILE A 290 -16.77 31.53 -6.15
N LYS A 291 -17.17 30.49 -5.40
CA LYS A 291 -18.28 30.56 -4.43
C LYS A 291 -17.81 30.10 -3.05
N LYS A 292 -18.16 30.86 -1.99
CA LYS A 292 -17.74 30.59 -0.61
C LYS A 292 -18.31 29.31 0.02
N SER A 293 -19.45 28.80 -0.44
CA SER A 293 -20.11 27.61 0.10
C SER A 293 -19.78 26.37 -0.74
N SER A 294 -18.52 25.97 -0.80
CA SER A 294 -18.11 24.82 -1.61
C SER A 294 -17.50 23.74 -0.73
N SER A 295 -17.81 22.51 -1.06
CA SER A 295 -17.16 21.33 -0.52
C SER A 295 -16.02 20.92 -1.44
N PHE A 296 -14.95 20.37 -0.86
CA PHE A 296 -13.84 19.82 -1.64
C PHE A 296 -13.95 18.31 -1.65
N ILE A 297 -13.84 17.71 -2.84
CA ILE A 297 -13.82 16.26 -3.06
C ILE A 297 -12.41 15.90 -3.50
N MET A 298 -11.78 14.96 -2.81
CA MET A 298 -10.55 14.32 -3.27
C MET A 298 -10.89 13.15 -4.19
N GLY A 299 -10.31 13.13 -5.38
CA GLY A 299 -10.63 12.19 -6.46
C GLY A 299 -11.76 12.70 -7.36
N GLY A 300 -12.37 11.80 -8.12
CA GLY A 300 -13.50 12.13 -9.00
C GLY A 300 -14.86 12.14 -8.28
N PRO A 301 -15.92 12.53 -8.96
CA PRO A 301 -17.25 12.63 -8.37
C PRO A 301 -17.88 11.27 -8.04
N MET A 302 -17.38 10.18 -8.64
CA MET A 302 -17.95 8.85 -8.49
C MET A 302 -17.30 8.05 -7.34
N MET A 303 -15.98 8.02 -7.27
CA MET A 303 -15.21 7.27 -6.27
C MET A 303 -14.59 8.15 -5.19
N GLY A 304 -14.54 9.44 -5.38
CA GLY A 304 -13.97 10.40 -4.45
C GLY A 304 -14.75 10.50 -3.14
N PHE A 305 -14.18 11.26 -2.23
CA PHE A 305 -14.81 11.55 -0.93
C PHE A 305 -14.63 13.02 -0.56
N LYS A 306 -15.57 13.52 0.24
CA LYS A 306 -15.53 14.90 0.75
C LYS A 306 -14.38 15.06 1.74
N LEU A 307 -13.54 16.05 1.51
CA LEU A 307 -12.47 16.40 2.43
C LEU A 307 -13.03 17.09 3.68
N PRO A 308 -12.51 16.77 4.88
CA PRO A 308 -12.93 17.40 6.12
C PRO A 308 -12.52 18.88 6.19
N SER A 309 -11.43 19.25 5.52
CA SER A 309 -10.85 20.59 5.50
C SER A 309 -9.96 20.78 4.27
N VAL A 310 -9.74 22.02 3.87
CA VAL A 310 -8.72 22.40 2.88
C VAL A 310 -7.29 22.45 3.48
N ASN A 311 -7.18 22.35 4.80
CA ASN A 311 -5.89 22.35 5.49
C ASN A 311 -5.29 20.92 5.59
N VAL A 312 -5.47 20.12 4.53
CA VAL A 312 -4.88 18.81 4.40
C VAL A 312 -3.74 18.83 3.39
N PRO A 313 -2.69 18.01 3.56
CA PRO A 313 -1.57 17.97 2.63
C PRO A 313 -1.89 17.16 1.37
N VAL A 314 -1.22 17.49 0.27
CA VAL A 314 -1.16 16.63 -0.91
C VAL A 314 -0.40 15.36 -0.58
N THR A 315 -0.98 14.22 -0.92
CA THR A 315 -0.41 12.87 -0.68
C THR A 315 -0.29 12.08 -1.99
N LYS A 316 0.40 10.95 -1.92
CA LYS A 316 0.59 10.04 -3.08
C LYS A 316 -0.74 9.55 -3.68
N ALA A 317 -1.82 9.48 -2.90
CA ALA A 317 -3.14 9.05 -3.36
C ALA A 317 -3.93 10.14 -4.10
N MET A 318 -3.58 11.42 -3.90
CA MET A 318 -4.38 12.56 -4.39
C MET A 318 -4.08 12.84 -5.86
N ASN A 319 -4.94 12.43 -6.78
CA ASN A 319 -4.82 12.69 -8.22
C ASN A 319 -5.67 13.88 -8.69
N CYS A 320 -6.75 14.19 -7.96
CA CYS A 320 -7.64 15.29 -8.28
C CYS A 320 -8.24 15.88 -7.01
N VAL A 321 -8.53 17.18 -7.06
CA VAL A 321 -9.38 17.85 -6.08
C VAL A 321 -10.41 18.70 -6.84
N ILE A 322 -11.67 18.42 -6.57
CA ILE A 322 -12.80 19.14 -7.13
C ILE A 322 -13.35 20.10 -6.09
N ASN A 323 -13.38 21.38 -6.39
CA ASN A 323 -14.20 22.32 -5.63
C ASN A 323 -15.64 22.17 -6.10
N ALA A 324 -16.41 21.31 -5.42
CA ALA A 324 -17.75 20.95 -5.81
C ALA A 324 -18.75 22.04 -5.38
N GLY A 325 -19.53 22.56 -6.33
CA GLY A 325 -20.67 23.43 -6.04
C GLY A 325 -21.81 22.68 -5.38
N SER A 326 -22.80 23.43 -4.91
CA SER A 326 -24.03 22.87 -4.31
C SER A 326 -24.71 21.85 -5.23
N GLU A 327 -24.64 22.03 -6.52
CA GLU A 327 -25.22 21.13 -7.53
C GLU A 327 -24.57 19.73 -7.56
N MET A 328 -23.31 19.60 -7.16
CA MET A 328 -22.60 18.31 -7.10
C MET A 328 -22.70 17.61 -5.74
N VAL A 329 -22.90 18.37 -4.67
CA VAL A 329 -22.81 17.86 -3.28
C VAL A 329 -24.14 17.87 -2.56
N GLU A 330 -25.02 18.79 -2.94
CA GLU A 330 -26.32 18.96 -2.31
C GLU A 330 -27.43 18.16 -3.03
N ASN A 331 -27.28 16.83 -3.07
CA ASN A 331 -28.48 16.03 -3.05
C ASN A 331 -28.94 15.93 -1.58
N ASN A 332 -29.48 17.05 -1.07
CA ASN A 332 -30.15 17.11 0.24
C ASN A 332 -31.47 16.29 0.26
N SER A 333 -31.67 15.48 -0.76
CA SER A 333 -32.81 14.58 -0.83
C SER A 333 -32.65 13.52 0.27
N PRO A 334 -33.69 13.33 1.10
CA PRO A 334 -33.61 12.34 2.17
C PRO A 334 -33.39 10.93 1.60
N VAL A 335 -32.69 10.12 2.36
CA VAL A 335 -32.59 8.68 2.06
C VAL A 335 -33.96 8.05 2.29
N LEU A 336 -34.54 7.47 1.25
CA LEU A 336 -35.83 6.79 1.28
C LEU A 336 -35.63 5.26 1.34
N PRO A 337 -36.63 4.52 1.80
CA PRO A 337 -36.63 3.06 1.73
C PRO A 337 -36.42 2.54 0.30
N CYS A 338 -35.75 1.41 0.18
CA CYS A 338 -35.54 0.76 -1.10
C CYS A 338 -36.86 0.33 -1.74
N ILE A 339 -37.13 0.80 -2.96
CA ILE A 339 -38.35 0.45 -3.72
C ILE A 339 -38.20 -0.79 -4.60
N ARG A 340 -37.07 -1.50 -4.50
CA ARG A 340 -36.75 -2.74 -5.25
C ARG A 340 -36.81 -2.60 -6.77
N CYS A 341 -36.43 -1.45 -7.31
CA CYS A 341 -36.50 -1.15 -8.76
C CYS A 341 -35.38 -1.84 -9.59
N ALA A 342 -34.40 -2.50 -8.97
CA ALA A 342 -33.27 -3.20 -9.57
C ALA A 342 -32.26 -2.33 -10.39
N ARG A 343 -32.47 -1.02 -10.58
CA ARG A 343 -31.58 -0.14 -11.35
C ARG A 343 -30.10 -0.24 -10.90
N CYS A 344 -29.85 -0.45 -9.61
CA CYS A 344 -28.50 -0.62 -9.07
C CYS A 344 -27.83 -1.92 -9.53
N ALA A 345 -28.59 -2.98 -9.77
CA ALA A 345 -28.08 -4.24 -10.32
C ALA A 345 -27.77 -4.10 -11.81
N ASP A 346 -28.64 -3.44 -12.58
CA ASP A 346 -28.42 -3.16 -14.00
C ASP A 346 -27.20 -2.28 -14.25
N ALA A 347 -26.94 -1.31 -13.35
CA ALA A 347 -25.81 -0.39 -13.45
C ALA A 347 -24.49 -0.99 -12.92
N CYS A 348 -24.52 -2.18 -12.29
CA CYS A 348 -23.33 -2.76 -11.68
C CYS A 348 -22.35 -3.32 -12.74
N PRO A 349 -21.13 -2.75 -12.91
CA PRO A 349 -20.20 -3.19 -13.94
C PRO A 349 -19.60 -4.56 -13.68
N VAL A 350 -19.72 -5.08 -12.47
CA VAL A 350 -19.23 -6.40 -12.02
C VAL A 350 -20.37 -7.36 -11.68
N THR A 351 -21.60 -7.06 -12.14
CA THR A 351 -22.78 -7.92 -12.06
C THR A 351 -23.12 -8.45 -10.66
N LEU A 352 -22.95 -7.61 -9.65
CA LEU A 352 -23.37 -7.90 -8.28
C LEU A 352 -24.86 -7.59 -8.08
N GLN A 353 -25.37 -7.94 -6.90
CA GLN A 353 -26.72 -7.56 -6.45
C GLN A 353 -26.60 -6.50 -5.33
N PRO A 354 -26.49 -5.20 -5.68
CA PRO A 354 -26.24 -4.15 -4.71
C PRO A 354 -27.34 -4.02 -3.64
N GLN A 355 -28.60 -4.27 -3.98
CA GLN A 355 -29.69 -4.25 -3.01
C GLN A 355 -29.55 -5.30 -1.91
N GLU A 356 -29.09 -6.52 -2.25
CA GLU A 356 -28.88 -7.58 -1.26
C GLU A 356 -27.66 -7.28 -0.39
N LEU A 357 -26.58 -6.83 -1.01
CA LEU A 357 -25.39 -6.40 -0.29
C LEU A 357 -25.69 -5.25 0.69
N PHE A 358 -26.59 -4.33 0.32
CA PHE A 358 -27.04 -3.25 1.20
C PHE A 358 -27.77 -3.81 2.43
N TRP A 359 -28.76 -4.72 2.23
CA TRP A 359 -29.49 -5.30 3.35
C TRP A 359 -28.59 -6.08 4.30
N PHE A 360 -27.68 -6.89 3.78
CA PHE A 360 -26.75 -7.63 4.61
C PHE A 360 -25.76 -6.72 5.36
N SER A 361 -25.26 -5.69 4.71
CA SER A 361 -24.36 -4.71 5.35
C SER A 361 -25.07 -3.90 6.43
N GLN A 362 -26.30 -3.44 6.17
CA GLN A 362 -27.10 -2.67 7.13
C GLN A 362 -27.49 -3.49 8.36
N SER A 363 -27.74 -4.78 8.19
CA SER A 363 -28.11 -5.69 9.27
C SER A 363 -26.92 -6.42 9.92
N ASN A 364 -25.68 -6.05 9.59
CA ASN A 364 -24.43 -6.66 10.06
C ASN A 364 -24.35 -8.19 9.80
N GLN A 365 -24.99 -8.66 8.73
CA GLN A 365 -24.91 -10.05 8.29
C GLN A 365 -23.69 -10.23 7.35
N PHE A 366 -22.49 -10.04 7.90
CA PHE A 366 -21.26 -9.94 7.12
C PHE A 366 -20.92 -11.22 6.36
N GLU A 367 -21.13 -12.39 6.95
CA GLU A 367 -20.95 -13.68 6.25
C GLU A 367 -21.81 -13.80 4.99
N LYS A 368 -23.07 -13.34 5.05
CA LYS A 368 -23.95 -13.33 3.87
C LYS A 368 -23.46 -12.33 2.83
N ALA A 369 -23.06 -11.12 3.26
CA ALA A 369 -22.51 -10.14 2.34
C ALA A 369 -21.28 -10.68 1.61
N GLU A 370 -20.40 -11.42 2.29
CA GLU A 370 -19.23 -12.06 1.73
C GLU A 370 -19.60 -13.18 0.73
N ASN A 371 -20.59 -14.01 1.06
CA ASN A 371 -21.13 -15.04 0.18
C ASN A 371 -21.77 -14.47 -1.08
N TYR A 372 -22.31 -13.24 -1.00
CA TYR A 372 -22.82 -12.46 -2.15
C TYR A 372 -21.75 -11.63 -2.84
N ASN A 373 -20.47 -11.98 -2.65
CA ASN A 373 -19.31 -11.43 -3.35
C ASN A 373 -19.04 -9.95 -3.04
N LEU A 374 -19.26 -9.50 -1.81
CA LEU A 374 -19.00 -8.12 -1.40
C LEU A 374 -17.59 -7.63 -1.79
N PHE A 375 -16.57 -8.51 -1.70
CA PHE A 375 -15.18 -8.16 -2.03
C PHE A 375 -14.89 -8.03 -3.54
N ASP A 376 -15.81 -8.46 -4.42
CA ASP A 376 -15.70 -8.15 -5.85
C ASP A 376 -16.27 -6.77 -6.21
N CYS A 377 -16.93 -6.10 -5.27
CA CYS A 377 -17.36 -4.70 -5.45
C CYS A 377 -16.14 -3.78 -5.56
N ILE A 378 -16.03 -3.08 -6.70
CA ILE A 378 -14.94 -2.12 -7.00
C ILE A 378 -15.22 -0.70 -6.48
N GLU A 379 -16.33 -0.51 -5.74
CA GLU A 379 -16.74 0.76 -5.12
C GLU A 379 -16.89 1.92 -6.11
N CYS A 380 -17.25 1.63 -7.35
CA CYS A 380 -17.33 2.61 -8.45
C CYS A 380 -18.46 3.64 -8.30
N GLY A 381 -19.40 3.48 -7.38
CA GLY A 381 -20.48 4.44 -7.18
C GLY A 381 -21.68 4.33 -8.14
N CYS A 382 -21.60 3.58 -9.24
CA CYS A 382 -22.68 3.49 -10.23
C CYS A 382 -24.04 3.13 -9.61
N CYS A 383 -24.06 2.18 -8.68
CA CYS A 383 -25.29 1.76 -8.01
C CYS A 383 -25.90 2.86 -7.13
N SER A 384 -25.08 3.65 -6.43
CA SER A 384 -25.54 4.80 -5.64
C SER A 384 -26.07 5.92 -6.54
N TYR A 385 -25.38 6.18 -7.66
CA TYR A 385 -25.75 7.23 -8.62
C TYR A 385 -27.13 7.02 -9.24
N VAL A 386 -27.48 5.77 -9.60
CA VAL A 386 -28.78 5.45 -10.23
C VAL A 386 -29.90 5.18 -9.20
N CYS A 387 -29.63 5.23 -7.91
CA CYS A 387 -30.60 4.89 -6.87
C CYS A 387 -31.64 6.01 -6.70
N PRO A 388 -32.95 5.78 -7.03
CA PRO A 388 -33.97 6.79 -6.88
C PRO A 388 -34.32 7.09 -5.41
N SER A 389 -33.94 6.22 -4.50
CA SER A 389 -34.10 6.38 -3.04
C SER A 389 -32.91 7.04 -2.35
N ASN A 390 -31.92 7.51 -3.10
CA ASN A 390 -30.70 8.17 -2.60
C ASN A 390 -29.92 7.37 -1.54
N ILE A 391 -29.99 6.03 -1.60
CA ILE A 391 -29.30 5.17 -0.64
C ILE A 391 -27.80 5.22 -0.92
N PRO A 392 -26.95 5.54 0.08
CA PRO A 392 -25.50 5.58 -0.07
C PRO A 392 -24.91 4.17 -0.04
N LEU A 393 -25.22 3.36 -1.06
CA LEU A 393 -24.91 1.92 -1.13
C LEU A 393 -23.44 1.63 -0.90
N VAL A 394 -22.53 2.41 -1.54
CA VAL A 394 -21.08 2.20 -1.45
C VAL A 394 -20.55 2.40 -0.03
N GLN A 395 -21.12 3.34 0.74
CA GLN A 395 -20.72 3.56 2.14
C GLN A 395 -21.03 2.33 3.00
N TYR A 396 -22.17 1.68 2.79
CA TYR A 396 -22.51 0.43 3.47
C TYR A 396 -21.54 -0.70 3.12
N TYR A 397 -21.10 -0.76 1.85
CA TYR A 397 -20.12 -1.79 1.43
C TYR A 397 -18.74 -1.53 2.00
N ARG A 398 -18.30 -0.27 2.04
CA ARG A 398 -17.05 0.13 2.70
C ARG A 398 -17.07 -0.21 4.18
N TYR A 399 -18.17 0.09 4.85
CA TYR A 399 -18.39 -0.27 6.24
C TYR A 399 -18.27 -1.79 6.44
N ALA A 400 -19.07 -2.59 5.73
CA ALA A 400 -19.04 -4.04 5.88
C ALA A 400 -17.67 -4.65 5.56
N LYS A 401 -16.99 -4.18 4.50
CA LYS A 401 -15.61 -4.61 4.20
C LYS A 401 -14.65 -4.28 5.33
N SER A 402 -14.75 -3.08 5.93
CA SER A 402 -13.90 -2.65 7.04
C SER A 402 -14.09 -3.53 8.27
N GLU A 403 -15.33 -3.83 8.64
CA GLU A 403 -15.65 -4.72 9.77
C GLU A 403 -15.10 -6.13 9.55
N ILE A 404 -15.37 -6.73 8.37
CA ILE A 404 -14.87 -8.08 8.03
C ILE A 404 -13.33 -8.14 8.08
N ILE A 405 -12.66 -7.12 7.54
CA ILE A 405 -11.20 -7.05 7.57
C ILE A 405 -10.70 -6.88 9.01
N GLY A 406 -11.35 -6.03 9.80
CA GLY A 406 -11.03 -5.83 11.22
C GLY A 406 -11.16 -7.13 12.04
N GLU A 407 -12.26 -7.85 11.86
CA GLU A 407 -12.48 -9.16 12.53
C GLU A 407 -11.43 -10.19 12.13
N ARG A 408 -11.04 -10.24 10.84
CA ARG A 408 -9.99 -11.15 10.36
C ARG A 408 -8.64 -10.83 10.99
N HIS A 409 -8.26 -9.54 11.04
CA HIS A 409 -7.02 -9.13 11.68
C HIS A 409 -7.01 -9.42 13.18
N ALA A 410 -8.10 -9.12 13.89
CA ALA A 410 -8.21 -9.44 15.32
C ALA A 410 -8.10 -10.95 15.57
N LYS A 411 -8.70 -11.77 14.72
CA LYS A 411 -8.59 -13.24 14.80
C LYS A 411 -7.16 -13.71 14.55
N GLU A 412 -6.52 -13.21 13.51
CA GLU A 412 -5.12 -13.55 13.18
C GLU A 412 -4.17 -13.17 14.33
N GLU A 413 -4.31 -11.97 14.90
CA GLU A 413 -3.53 -11.54 16.06
C GLU A 413 -3.77 -12.42 17.27
N ALA A 414 -5.02 -12.82 17.54
CA ALA A 414 -5.37 -13.72 18.64
C ALA A 414 -4.76 -15.12 18.42
N ASP A 415 -4.77 -15.65 17.21
CA ASP A 415 -4.19 -16.95 16.89
C ASP A 415 -2.65 -16.92 17.04
N ILE A 416 -1.99 -15.87 16.54
CA ILE A 416 -0.54 -15.66 16.75
C ILE A 416 -0.20 -15.53 18.24
N ALA A 417 -1.02 -14.82 19.01
CA ALA A 417 -0.82 -14.68 20.46
C ALA A 417 -0.99 -16.03 21.18
N ARG A 418 -1.96 -16.85 20.76
CA ARG A 418 -2.18 -18.21 21.27
C ARG A 418 -0.97 -19.11 20.99
N GLU A 419 -0.49 -19.15 19.73
CA GLU A 419 0.69 -19.92 19.36
C GLU A 419 1.93 -19.53 20.16
N ARG A 420 2.17 -18.22 20.35
CA ARG A 420 3.27 -17.72 21.17
C ARG A 420 3.16 -18.15 22.63
N ASN A 421 1.96 -18.14 23.18
CA ASN A 421 1.69 -18.59 24.56
C ASN A 421 1.92 -20.09 24.69
N ASP A 422 1.43 -20.89 23.77
CA ASP A 422 1.61 -22.35 23.77
C ASP A 422 3.09 -22.72 23.66
N PHE A 423 3.84 -22.05 22.76
CA PHE A 423 5.30 -22.21 22.68
C PHE A 423 6.00 -21.85 24.00
N ARG A 424 5.57 -20.76 24.66
CA ARG A 424 6.09 -20.36 25.97
C ARG A 424 5.81 -21.42 27.04
N LEU A 425 4.60 -21.97 27.09
CA LEU A 425 4.24 -23.02 28.03
C LEU A 425 5.05 -24.29 27.80
N HIS A 426 5.20 -24.72 26.55
CA HIS A 426 6.03 -25.87 26.20
C HIS A 426 7.49 -25.67 26.61
N ARG A 427 8.05 -24.48 26.35
CA ARG A 427 9.42 -24.16 26.78
C ARG A 427 9.57 -24.25 28.31
N LEU A 428 8.64 -23.63 29.04
CA LEU A 428 8.67 -23.67 30.51
C LEU A 428 8.55 -25.09 31.07
N GLN A 429 7.69 -25.92 30.48
CA GLN A 429 7.54 -27.31 30.85
C GLN A 429 8.83 -28.10 30.61
N ARG A 430 9.44 -27.96 29.44
CA ARG A 430 10.74 -28.59 29.10
C ARG A 430 11.83 -28.16 30.06
N GLU A 431 11.94 -26.85 30.35
CA GLU A 431 12.92 -26.35 31.34
C GLU A 431 12.69 -26.95 32.75
N LYS A 432 11.44 -27.12 33.13
CA LYS A 432 11.07 -27.75 34.41
C LYS A 432 11.46 -29.22 34.45
N GLU A 433 11.19 -29.96 33.39
CA GLU A 433 11.57 -31.36 33.26
C GLU A 433 13.10 -31.53 33.19
N GLU A 434 13.84 -30.68 32.47
CA GLU A 434 15.30 -30.71 32.49
C GLU A 434 15.89 -30.39 33.84
N ARG A 435 15.33 -29.42 34.59
CA ARG A 435 15.74 -29.14 35.99
C ARG A 435 15.48 -30.33 36.89
N ALA A 436 14.30 -30.95 36.79
CA ALA A 436 13.95 -32.15 37.55
C ALA A 436 14.92 -33.30 37.25
N ARG A 437 15.24 -33.53 35.97
CA ARG A 437 16.21 -34.55 35.55
C ARG A 437 17.61 -34.29 36.13
N LYS A 438 18.11 -33.06 36.02
CA LYS A 438 19.41 -32.67 36.59
C LYS A 438 19.47 -32.84 38.11
N VAL A 439 18.38 -32.54 38.81
CA VAL A 439 18.27 -32.77 40.27
C VAL A 439 18.28 -34.28 40.62
N ALA A 440 17.54 -35.07 39.82
CA ALA A 440 17.53 -36.53 39.98
C ALA A 440 18.90 -37.16 39.74
N GLU A 441 19.61 -36.74 38.66
CA GLU A 441 20.96 -37.16 38.35
C GLU A 441 21.97 -36.80 39.45
N ARG A 442 21.88 -35.56 39.99
CA ARG A 442 22.71 -35.15 41.14
C ARG A 442 22.46 -35.99 42.38
N LYS A 443 21.19 -36.27 42.72
CA LYS A 443 20.84 -37.12 43.84
C LYS A 443 21.35 -38.56 43.65
N ALA A 444 21.24 -39.11 42.43
CA ALA A 444 21.74 -40.45 42.12
C ALA A 444 23.28 -40.51 42.26
N ASN A 445 24.02 -39.51 41.74
CA ASN A 445 25.46 -39.45 41.84
C ASN A 445 25.93 -39.31 43.31
N THR A 446 25.27 -38.42 44.12
CA THR A 446 25.60 -38.27 45.54
C THR A 446 25.37 -39.56 46.32
N SER A 447 24.25 -40.27 46.00
CA SER A 447 23.99 -41.58 46.64
C SER A 447 24.97 -42.69 46.22
N SER A 448 25.52 -42.60 44.99
CA SER A 448 26.56 -43.54 44.54
C SER A 448 27.93 -43.26 45.18
N ASP A 449 28.27 -41.98 45.35
CA ASP A 449 29.51 -41.55 46.00
C ASP A 449 29.50 -41.90 47.50
N GLU A 450 28.36 -41.74 48.21
CA GLU A 450 28.21 -42.16 49.58
C GLU A 450 28.31 -43.68 49.74
N LYS A 451 27.68 -44.46 48.83
CA LYS A 451 27.81 -45.93 48.84
C LYS A 451 29.24 -46.37 48.53
N SER A 452 29.95 -45.71 47.62
CA SER A 452 31.35 -45.97 47.32
C SER A 452 32.24 -45.71 48.51
N LYS A 453 32.08 -44.59 49.21
CA LYS A 453 32.83 -44.25 50.43
C LYS A 453 32.61 -45.27 51.55
N VAL A 454 31.36 -45.70 51.79
CA VAL A 454 31.04 -46.74 52.79
C VAL A 454 31.62 -48.08 52.40
N ILE A 455 31.70 -48.45 51.12
CA ILE A 455 32.37 -49.66 50.64
C ILE A 455 33.88 -49.60 50.85
N ASP A 456 34.49 -48.46 50.55
CA ASP A 456 35.93 -48.26 50.73
C ASP A 456 36.35 -48.24 52.21
N GLU A 457 35.54 -47.61 53.09
CA GLU A 457 35.76 -47.69 54.54
C GLU A 457 35.63 -49.11 55.10
N LYS A 458 34.64 -49.90 54.63
CA LYS A 458 34.53 -51.33 55.02
C LYS A 458 35.70 -52.13 54.45
N ARG A 459 36.17 -51.93 53.29
CA ARG A 459 37.37 -52.60 52.72
C ARG A 459 38.61 -52.29 53.56
N LYS A 460 38.78 -51.01 53.92
CA LYS A 460 39.89 -50.57 54.74
C LYS A 460 39.89 -51.22 56.12
N ALA A 461 38.70 -51.24 56.78
CA ALA A 461 38.54 -51.91 58.08
C ALA A 461 38.79 -53.42 57.99
N ILE A 462 38.38 -54.10 56.90
CA ILE A 462 38.64 -55.54 56.71
C ILE A 462 40.14 -55.75 56.47
N THR A 463 40.86 -54.91 55.68
CA THR A 463 42.28 -55.03 55.46
C THR A 463 43.05 -54.85 56.78
N GLU A 464 42.70 -53.86 57.61
CA GLU A 464 43.30 -53.61 58.92
C GLU A 464 43.07 -54.75 59.87
N ALA A 465 41.88 -55.38 59.89
CA ALA A 465 41.61 -56.56 60.70
C ALA A 465 42.41 -57.78 60.24
N LEU A 466 42.58 -58.01 58.95
CA LEU A 466 43.41 -59.08 58.39
C LEU A 466 44.90 -58.90 58.73
N GLU A 467 45.40 -57.69 58.74
CA GLU A 467 46.76 -57.36 59.11
C GLU A 467 46.99 -57.59 60.63
N ARG A 468 45.99 -57.29 61.46
CA ARG A 468 46.09 -57.59 62.90
C ARG A 468 46.13 -59.11 63.18
N ILE A 469 45.30 -59.89 62.54
CA ILE A 469 45.29 -61.34 62.64
C ILE A 469 46.64 -61.93 62.14
N LYS A 470 47.19 -61.43 61.05
CA LYS A 470 48.51 -61.85 60.54
C LYS A 470 49.64 -61.53 61.52
N ASN A 471 49.56 -60.37 62.18
CA ASN A 471 50.58 -59.99 63.18
C ASN A 471 50.43 -60.75 64.51
N GLU A 472 49.24 -61.21 64.91
CA GLU A 472 49.02 -62.09 66.00
C GLU A 472 49.51 -63.50 65.78
N GLU A 473 49.32 -64.07 64.55
CA GLU A 473 49.90 -65.36 64.17
C GLU A 473 51.43 -65.40 64.05
N VAL A 474 52.06 -64.24 63.87
CA VAL A 474 53.55 -64.11 63.86
C VAL A 474 54.16 -63.93 65.22
N SER A 475 53.37 -63.54 66.22
CA SER A 475 53.79 -63.39 67.62
C SER A 475 53.62 -64.66 68.48
N GLU A 476 52.99 -65.71 67.97
CA GLU A 476 52.88 -67.05 68.62
C GLU A 476 53.84 -68.11 68.03
N LYS A 477 54.78 -67.75 67.24
CA LYS A 477 55.91 -68.58 66.79
C LYS A 477 57.22 -67.97 67.36
#